data_c48dd4e96b7e73cf9dc6fc5aaa22be00
#
_entry.id   c48dd4e96b7e73cf9dc6fc5aaa22be00
#
_cell.length_a   1.000
_cell.length_b   1.000
_cell.length_c   1.000
_cell.angle_alpha   90.00
_cell.angle_beta   90.00
_cell.angle_gamma   90.00
#
_symmetry.space_group_name_H-M   'P 1'
#
loop_
_entity.id
_entity.type
_entity.pdbx_description
1 polymer ?
#
loop_
_entity_poly.entity_id
_entity_poly.type
_entity_poly.pdbx_seq_one_letter_code
_entity_poly.pdbx_strand_id
1 'polypeptide(L)'
;MQVIVVGGGAAGLLAAGTAARCGHQVTVLERNVRMARKVMITGKGRCNVTNACTPQECVANVPGNGRFLYSAFSAFSPQDTIALLEEQGLSLKTERGNRVFPVSDKAVDVVDALVSYARSGNVRFVTDRVTGL
;
A
#
# COMPACT_ATOMS: atom_id res chain seq x y z
N MET A 1 13.00 14.35 11.44
CA MET A 1 12.40 15.49 10.73
C MET A 1 10.88 15.37 10.72
N GLN A 2 10.17 16.42 10.32
CA GLN A 2 8.72 16.36 10.06
C GLN A 2 8.49 15.99 8.60
N VAL A 3 7.57 15.06 8.36
CA VAL A 3 7.18 14.60 7.03
C VAL A 3 5.67 14.76 6.87
N ILE A 4 5.24 15.34 5.78
CA ILE A 4 3.83 15.42 5.41
C ILE A 4 3.59 14.55 4.19
N VAL A 5 2.64 13.63 4.29
CA VAL A 5 2.19 12.78 3.19
C VAL A 5 0.83 13.28 2.72
N VAL A 6 0.74 13.70 1.47
CA VAL A 6 -0.50 14.16 0.85
C VAL A 6 -1.20 12.98 0.17
N GLY A 7 -2.35 12.60 0.70
CA GLY A 7 -3.16 11.48 0.24
C GLY A 7 -2.96 10.20 1.05
N GLY A 8 -4.03 9.74 1.69
CA GLY A 8 -4.08 8.48 2.46
C GLY A 8 -4.48 7.27 1.62
N GLY A 9 -4.02 7.18 0.37
CA GLY A 9 -4.14 6.00 -0.47
C GLY A 9 -3.12 4.91 -0.08
N ALA A 10 -3.11 3.76 -0.78
CA ALA A 10 -2.18 2.66 -0.51
C ALA A 10 -0.71 3.12 -0.47
N ALA A 11 -0.27 3.88 -1.49
CA ALA A 11 1.09 4.41 -1.56
C ALA A 11 1.39 5.38 -0.42
N GLY A 12 0.45 6.28 -0.09
CA GLY A 12 0.62 7.24 1.01
C GLY A 12 0.71 6.57 2.37
N LEU A 13 -0.12 5.56 2.63
CA LEU A 13 -0.07 4.79 3.88
C LEU A 13 1.25 4.03 4.02
N LEU A 14 1.72 3.41 2.93
CA LEU A 14 3.00 2.71 2.91
C LEU A 14 4.16 3.69 3.16
N ALA A 15 4.19 4.81 2.43
CA ALA A 15 5.21 5.84 2.60
C ALA A 15 5.22 6.42 4.03
N ALA A 16 4.04 6.70 4.59
CA ALA A 16 3.89 7.24 5.93
C ALA A 16 4.41 6.27 6.99
N GLY A 17 4.00 5.00 6.92
CA GLY A 17 4.45 3.96 7.85
C GLY A 17 5.96 3.73 7.77
N THR A 18 6.51 3.71 6.57
CA THR A 18 7.95 3.56 6.34
C THR A 18 8.74 4.74 6.90
N ALA A 19 8.33 5.97 6.62
CA ALA A 19 8.99 7.16 7.12
C ALA A 19 8.94 7.23 8.67
N ALA A 20 7.81 6.87 9.26
CA ALA A 20 7.66 6.84 10.71
C ALA A 20 8.55 5.78 11.37
N ARG A 21 8.72 4.61 10.77
CA ARG A 21 9.66 3.58 11.21
C ARG A 21 11.11 4.01 11.10
N CYS A 22 11.44 4.93 10.21
CA CYS A 22 12.76 5.59 10.13
C CYS A 22 12.94 6.72 11.19
N GLY A 23 12.03 6.84 12.15
CA GLY A 23 12.12 7.81 13.25
C GLY A 23 11.63 9.21 12.90
N HIS A 24 10.86 9.37 11.83
CA HIS A 24 10.29 10.67 11.45
C HIS A 24 8.92 10.90 12.09
N GLN A 25 8.60 12.17 12.35
CA GLN A 25 7.23 12.57 12.72
C GLN A 25 6.42 12.74 11.45
N VAL A 26 5.40 11.93 11.27
CA VAL A 26 4.65 11.88 10.01
C VAL A 26 3.20 12.31 10.22
N THR A 27 2.71 13.17 9.32
CA THR A 27 1.28 13.51 9.23
C THR A 27 0.78 13.16 7.84
N VAL A 28 -0.29 12.37 7.77
CA VAL A 28 -1.02 12.09 6.53
C VAL A 28 -2.22 13.04 6.43
N LEU A 29 -2.30 13.77 5.33
CA LEU A 29 -3.44 14.61 4.98
C LEU A 29 -4.30 13.90 3.93
N GLU A 30 -5.53 13.53 4.27
CA GLU A 30 -6.46 12.88 3.35
C GLU A 30 -7.79 13.64 3.34
N ARG A 31 -8.28 13.96 2.13
CA ARG A 31 -9.53 14.73 1.97
C ARG A 31 -10.78 13.93 2.32
N ASN A 32 -10.71 12.61 2.27
CA ASN A 32 -11.84 11.74 2.62
C ASN A 32 -11.73 11.31 4.08
N VAL A 33 -12.86 11.09 4.71
CA VAL A 33 -12.92 10.52 6.07
C VAL A 33 -12.30 9.12 6.11
N ARG A 34 -12.44 8.36 5.01
CA ARG A 34 -11.93 7.00 4.91
C ARG A 34 -10.66 6.96 4.09
N MET A 35 -9.59 6.37 4.66
CA MET A 35 -8.32 6.12 3.96
C MET A 35 -8.48 5.08 2.85
N ALA A 36 -7.58 5.09 1.88
CA ALA A 36 -7.43 4.12 0.80
C ALA A 36 -8.73 3.80 0.03
N ARG A 37 -9.55 4.80 -0.20
CA ARG A 37 -10.89 4.66 -0.81
C ARG A 37 -10.88 3.93 -2.16
N LYS A 38 -9.85 4.15 -2.99
CA LYS A 38 -9.71 3.43 -4.27
C LYS A 38 -9.44 1.94 -4.08
N VAL A 39 -8.72 1.55 -3.03
CA VAL A 39 -8.44 0.14 -2.73
C VAL A 39 -9.74 -0.64 -2.54
N MET A 40 -10.75 -0.02 -1.90
CA MET A 40 -12.04 -0.63 -1.62
C MET A 40 -12.81 -1.12 -2.84
N ILE A 41 -12.57 -0.53 -4.01
CA ILE A 41 -13.29 -0.87 -5.26
C ILE A 41 -12.45 -1.73 -6.20
N THR A 42 -11.19 -1.97 -5.90
CA THR A 42 -10.32 -2.82 -6.73
C THR A 42 -10.72 -4.29 -6.65
N GLY A 43 -10.42 -5.05 -7.71
CA GLY A 43 -10.72 -6.48 -7.74
C GLY A 43 -12.21 -6.80 -7.46
N LYS A 44 -13.14 -5.92 -7.87
CA LYS A 44 -14.59 -6.04 -7.59
C LYS A 44 -14.90 -6.10 -6.09
N GLY A 45 -14.21 -5.28 -5.29
CA GLY A 45 -14.36 -5.21 -3.84
C GLY A 45 -13.55 -6.25 -3.04
N ARG A 46 -12.76 -7.09 -3.75
CA ARG A 46 -11.89 -8.10 -3.13
C ARG A 46 -10.47 -7.60 -2.89
N CYS A 47 -10.02 -6.59 -3.62
CA CYS A 47 -8.66 -6.08 -3.71
C CYS A 47 -7.64 -7.11 -4.23
N ASN A 48 -7.30 -7.05 -5.51
CA ASN A 48 -6.08 -7.70 -6.01
C ASN A 48 -4.86 -6.91 -5.49
N VAL A 49 -4.24 -7.42 -4.45
CA VAL A 49 -3.17 -6.72 -3.72
C VAL A 49 -1.90 -6.58 -4.56
N THR A 50 -1.45 -7.69 -5.11
CA THR A 50 -0.24 -7.81 -5.91
C THR A 50 -0.30 -9.05 -6.80
N ASN A 51 0.79 -9.33 -7.50
CA ASN A 51 1.01 -10.59 -8.19
C ASN A 51 2.21 -11.30 -7.55
N ALA A 52 2.09 -12.59 -7.28
CA ALA A 52 3.17 -13.40 -6.67
C ALA A 52 4.23 -13.78 -7.72
N CYS A 53 4.69 -12.81 -8.49
CA CYS A 53 5.75 -12.96 -9.48
C CYS A 53 7.06 -12.32 -9.01
N THR A 54 8.14 -12.54 -9.75
CA THR A 54 9.44 -11.90 -9.47
C THR A 54 9.43 -10.41 -9.84
N PRO A 55 10.33 -9.60 -9.26
CA PRO A 55 10.52 -8.20 -9.68
C PRO A 55 10.76 -8.05 -11.19
N GLN A 56 11.52 -8.96 -11.79
CA GLN A 56 11.80 -8.97 -13.23
C GLN A 56 10.54 -9.19 -14.07
N GLU A 57 9.69 -10.14 -13.65
CA GLU A 57 8.40 -10.39 -14.30
C GLU A 57 7.45 -9.18 -14.13
N CYS A 58 7.46 -8.51 -12.96
CA CYS A 58 6.73 -7.26 -12.78
C CYS A 58 7.16 -6.21 -13.82
N VAL A 59 8.45 -5.95 -13.92
CA VAL A 59 9.01 -4.99 -14.88
C VAL A 59 8.65 -5.34 -16.32
N ALA A 60 8.75 -6.62 -16.69
CA ALA A 60 8.43 -7.11 -18.02
C ALA A 60 6.95 -6.95 -18.42
N ASN A 61 6.04 -7.00 -17.42
CA ASN A 61 4.61 -6.89 -17.63
C ASN A 61 4.06 -5.44 -17.54
N VAL A 62 4.92 -4.44 -17.24
CA VAL A 62 4.51 -3.04 -17.25
C VAL A 62 4.49 -2.52 -18.69
N PRO A 63 3.35 -2.06 -19.21
CA PRO A 63 3.28 -1.46 -20.53
C PRO A 63 4.17 -0.23 -20.67
N GLY A 64 4.86 -0.09 -21.78
CA GLY A 64 5.72 1.05 -22.06
C GLY A 64 7.08 0.97 -21.36
N ASN A 65 7.35 1.83 -20.39
CA ASN A 65 8.66 1.94 -19.74
C ASN A 65 8.73 1.20 -18.40
N GLY A 66 8.64 -0.13 -18.40
CA GLY A 66 8.78 -0.95 -17.20
C GLY A 66 10.13 -0.79 -16.48
N ARG A 67 11.20 -0.49 -17.24
CA ARG A 67 12.56 -0.28 -16.68
C ARG A 67 12.61 0.86 -15.66
N PHE A 68 11.75 1.87 -15.78
CA PHE A 68 11.63 2.95 -14.82
C PHE A 68 11.31 2.45 -13.40
N LEU A 69 10.58 1.34 -13.28
CA LEU A 69 10.19 0.76 -12.00
C LEU A 69 11.18 -0.29 -11.46
N TYR A 70 12.28 -0.55 -12.16
CA TYR A 70 13.25 -1.58 -11.77
C TYR A 70 13.76 -1.36 -10.34
N SER A 71 14.20 -0.15 -10.01
CA SER A 71 14.71 0.18 -8.67
C SER A 71 13.63 0.03 -7.59
N ALA A 72 12.40 0.43 -7.90
CA ALA A 72 11.28 0.31 -6.98
C ALA A 72 10.96 -1.15 -6.66
N PHE A 73 10.83 -2.01 -7.67
CA PHE A 73 10.58 -3.44 -7.47
C PHE A 73 11.77 -4.19 -6.85
N SER A 74 12.99 -3.70 -7.06
CA SER A 74 14.18 -4.27 -6.41
C SER A 74 14.27 -3.88 -4.93
N ALA A 75 13.81 -2.68 -4.57
CA ALA A 75 13.80 -2.20 -3.19
C ALA A 75 12.60 -2.71 -2.39
N PHE A 76 11.47 -2.94 -3.03
CA PHE A 76 10.24 -3.44 -2.42
C PHE A 76 9.48 -4.32 -3.42
N SER A 77 9.66 -5.62 -3.27
CA SER A 77 9.15 -6.65 -4.18
C SER A 77 7.66 -6.98 -3.92
N PRO A 78 7.01 -7.71 -4.83
CA PRO A 78 5.69 -8.30 -4.54
C PRO A 78 5.68 -9.17 -3.28
N GLN A 79 6.75 -9.92 -3.02
CA GLN A 79 6.89 -10.76 -1.82
C GLN A 79 6.98 -9.90 -0.55
N ASP A 80 7.68 -8.76 -0.61
CA ASP A 80 7.72 -7.80 0.52
C ASP A 80 6.34 -7.21 0.79
N THR A 81 5.54 -6.96 -0.25
CA THR A 81 4.14 -6.52 -0.09
C THR A 81 3.29 -7.57 0.62
N ILE A 82 3.45 -8.85 0.24
CA ILE A 82 2.75 -9.96 0.89
C ILE A 82 3.17 -10.04 2.36
N ALA A 83 4.47 -10.10 2.63
CA ALA A 83 5.01 -10.20 3.98
C ALA A 83 4.55 -9.04 4.87
N LEU A 84 4.60 -7.80 4.37
CA LEU A 84 4.15 -6.62 5.11
C LEU A 84 2.69 -6.75 5.56
N LEU A 85 1.80 -7.19 4.66
CA LEU A 85 0.38 -7.31 4.99
C LEU A 85 0.11 -8.49 5.93
N GLU A 86 0.82 -9.60 5.76
CA GLU A 86 0.74 -10.74 6.68
C GLU A 86 1.25 -10.41 8.08
N GLU A 87 2.30 -9.59 8.20
CA GLU A 87 2.77 -9.05 9.49
C GLU A 87 1.72 -8.18 10.19
N GLN A 88 0.79 -7.57 9.42
CA GLN A 88 -0.35 -6.86 10.00
C GLN A 88 -1.54 -7.78 10.33
N GLY A 89 -1.37 -9.09 10.24
CA GLY A 89 -2.40 -10.08 10.54
C GLY A 89 -3.37 -10.38 9.40
N LEU A 90 -3.09 -9.89 8.17
CA LEU A 90 -3.92 -10.16 7.01
C LEU A 90 -3.51 -11.48 6.34
N SER A 91 -4.40 -12.48 6.37
CA SER A 91 -4.18 -13.73 5.62
C SER A 91 -4.43 -13.51 4.13
N LEU A 92 -3.45 -13.92 3.31
CA LEU A 92 -3.50 -13.78 1.86
C LEU A 92 -3.56 -15.14 1.16
N LYS A 93 -4.13 -15.17 -0.03
CA LYS A 93 -4.17 -16.34 -0.93
C LYS A 93 -3.75 -15.95 -2.33
N THR A 94 -3.09 -16.87 -3.02
CA THR A 94 -2.75 -16.74 -4.44
C THR A 94 -3.75 -17.52 -5.29
N GLU A 95 -4.32 -16.86 -6.28
CA GLU A 95 -5.26 -17.44 -7.23
C GLU A 95 -4.62 -17.57 -8.62
N ARG A 96 -5.38 -18.11 -9.58
CA ARG A 96 -4.96 -18.30 -10.98
C ARG A 96 -4.30 -17.02 -11.53
N GLY A 97 -3.16 -17.17 -12.20
CA GLY A 97 -2.38 -16.06 -12.75
C GLY A 97 -1.56 -15.33 -11.69
N ASN A 98 -1.23 -16.00 -10.59
CA ASN A 98 -0.44 -15.49 -9.47
C ASN A 98 -1.04 -14.23 -8.81
N ARG A 99 -2.34 -14.00 -8.96
CA ARG A 99 -3.03 -12.86 -8.34
C ARG A 99 -3.22 -13.11 -6.86
N VAL A 100 -2.86 -12.12 -6.05
CA VAL A 100 -2.92 -12.21 -4.58
C VAL A 100 -4.13 -11.43 -4.06
N PHE A 101 -4.94 -12.11 -3.25
CA PHE A 101 -6.14 -11.57 -2.62
C PHE A 101 -6.15 -11.85 -1.12
N PRO A 102 -6.88 -11.07 -0.31
CA PRO A 102 -7.17 -11.47 1.07
C PRO A 102 -8.02 -12.76 1.08
N VAL A 103 -7.76 -13.64 2.03
CA VAL A 103 -8.54 -14.89 2.21
C VAL A 103 -10.02 -14.59 2.43
N SER A 104 -10.33 -13.49 3.11
CA SER A 104 -11.69 -13.03 3.36
C SER A 104 -12.44 -12.55 2.11
N ASP A 105 -11.74 -12.30 1.00
CA ASP A 105 -12.26 -11.65 -0.21
C ASP A 105 -12.86 -10.25 0.04
N LYS A 106 -12.39 -9.55 1.08
CA LYS A 106 -12.86 -8.21 1.46
C LYS A 106 -11.74 -7.18 1.34
N ALA A 107 -11.90 -6.21 0.46
CA ALA A 107 -10.94 -5.11 0.27
C ALA A 107 -10.76 -4.27 1.55
N VAL A 108 -11.76 -4.22 2.43
CA VAL A 108 -11.67 -3.50 3.70
C VAL A 108 -10.56 -4.04 4.59
N ASP A 109 -10.34 -5.35 4.61
CA ASP A 109 -9.32 -5.96 5.45
C ASP A 109 -7.90 -5.56 4.97
N VAL A 110 -7.72 -5.37 3.65
CA VAL A 110 -6.47 -4.82 3.08
C VAL A 110 -6.28 -3.36 3.52
N VAL A 111 -7.34 -2.56 3.48
CA VAL A 111 -7.29 -1.16 3.96
C VAL A 111 -6.93 -1.10 5.43
N ASP A 112 -7.55 -1.93 6.26
CA ASP A 112 -7.30 -1.98 7.69
C ASP A 112 -5.85 -2.40 8.00
N ALA A 113 -5.29 -3.36 7.25
CA ALA A 113 -3.90 -3.76 7.37
C ALA A 113 -2.93 -2.61 6.99
N LEU A 114 -3.20 -1.87 5.90
CA LEU A 114 -2.39 -0.71 5.50
C LEU A 114 -2.45 0.42 6.54
N VAL A 115 -3.63 0.68 7.09
CA VAL A 115 -3.82 1.68 8.16
C VAL A 115 -3.11 1.25 9.43
N SER A 116 -3.20 -0.04 9.80
CA SER A 116 -2.47 -0.62 10.93
C SER A 116 -0.96 -0.44 10.78
N TYR A 117 -0.43 -0.75 9.60
CA TYR A 117 0.98 -0.54 9.27
C TYR A 117 1.42 0.92 9.50
N ALA A 118 0.65 1.88 9.00
CA ALA A 118 0.97 3.29 9.20
C ALA A 118 0.87 3.69 10.69
N ARG A 119 -0.18 3.26 11.38
CA ARG A 119 -0.39 3.56 12.81
C ARG A 119 0.69 3.00 13.73
N SER A 120 1.24 1.84 13.42
CA SER A 120 2.33 1.26 14.22
C SER A 120 3.59 2.11 14.23
N GLY A 121 3.76 3.01 13.26
CA GLY A 121 4.81 4.01 13.21
C GLY A 121 4.47 5.34 13.90
N ASN A 122 3.36 5.44 14.63
CA ASN A 122 2.88 6.68 15.26
C ASN A 122 2.62 7.81 14.26
N VAL A 123 1.93 7.50 13.17
CA VAL A 123 1.52 8.45 12.14
C VAL A 123 0.26 9.20 12.57
N ARG A 124 0.26 10.51 12.44
CA ARG A 124 -0.92 11.36 12.64
C ARG A 124 -1.76 11.40 11.36
N PHE A 125 -3.06 11.13 11.47
CA PHE A 125 -4.01 11.25 10.37
C PHE A 125 -4.86 12.50 10.55
N VAL A 126 -4.98 13.29 9.49
CA VAL A 126 -5.79 14.51 9.46
C VAL A 126 -6.66 14.47 8.22
N THR A 127 -7.97 14.63 8.42
CA THR A 127 -8.92 14.77 7.31
C THR A 127 -8.95 16.23 6.88
N ASP A 128 -8.25 16.51 5.78
CA ASP A 128 -8.18 17.85 5.19
C ASP A 128 -7.80 17.78 3.72
N ARG A 129 -8.11 18.84 2.98
CA ARG A 129 -7.81 18.95 1.56
C ARG A 129 -6.64 19.91 1.34
N VAL A 130 -5.56 19.39 0.80
CA VAL A 130 -4.42 20.22 0.37
C VAL A 130 -4.80 20.96 -0.92
N THR A 131 -4.64 22.28 -0.90
CA THR A 131 -4.97 23.18 -2.03
C THR A 131 -3.74 23.85 -2.63
N GLY A 132 -2.57 23.70 -2.01
CA GLY A 132 -1.30 24.26 -2.47
C GLY A 132 -0.13 23.69 -1.67
N LEU A 133 1.06 23.79 -2.23
CA LEU A 133 2.34 23.39 -1.62
C LEU A 133 3.20 24.63 -1.45
#